data_302b10db8f538d65266e4aed1fe8d8fd
#
_entry.id   302b10db8f538d65266e4aed1fe8d8fd
#
_cell.length_a   1.000
_cell.length_b   1.000
_cell.length_c   1.000
_cell.angle_alpha   90.00
_cell.angle_beta   90.00
_cell.angle_gamma   90.00
#
_symmetry.space_group_name_H-M   'P 1'
#
loop_
_entity.id
_entity.type
_entity.pdbx_description
1 polymer ?
#
loop_
_entity_poly.entity_id
_entity_poly.type
_entity_poly.pdbx_seq_one_letter_code
_entity_poly.pdbx_strand_id
1 'polypeptide(L)'
;VTPHLVVNDANAAIEFYKKALGATEALRMPAQDGKRLMHSEIRVGGARIFVMDDFPEHRGSHGVDAVFPPDQIKGTSVTMHLEVENCDAAVKRAADAGATVTMAPWDAFWGARYARIMDPFGHSWSFAHPLPAKA
;
A
#
# COMPACT_ATOMS: atom_id res chain seq x y z
N VAL A 1 -8.49 5.68 -12.53
CA VAL A 1 -7.80 4.39 -12.25
C VAL A 1 -7.78 4.15 -10.76
N THR A 2 -8.17 2.95 -10.34
CA THR A 2 -8.14 2.55 -8.93
C THR A 2 -7.19 1.36 -8.79
N PRO A 3 -6.13 1.48 -7.98
CA PRO A 3 -5.26 0.34 -7.70
C PRO A 3 -6.05 -0.77 -7.00
N HIS A 4 -5.73 -2.00 -7.35
CA HIS A 4 -6.32 -3.19 -6.75
C HIS A 4 -5.19 -4.03 -6.17
N LEU A 5 -4.99 -3.96 -4.85
CA LEU A 5 -3.89 -4.64 -4.18
C LEU A 5 -4.30 -6.05 -3.79
N VAL A 6 -3.46 -7.01 -4.14
CA VAL A 6 -3.59 -8.40 -3.67
C VAL A 6 -2.59 -8.61 -2.54
N VAL A 7 -3.07 -9.12 -1.42
CA VAL A 7 -2.27 -9.34 -0.22
C VAL A 7 -2.54 -10.73 0.35
N ASN A 8 -1.67 -11.20 1.24
CA ASN A 8 -1.83 -12.50 1.89
C ASN A 8 -2.74 -12.48 3.12
N ASP A 9 -3.17 -11.28 3.57
CA ASP A 9 -4.12 -11.12 4.68
C ASP A 9 -4.76 -9.73 4.56
N ALA A 10 -5.89 -9.66 3.85
CA ALA A 10 -6.54 -8.39 3.56
C ALA A 10 -7.10 -7.71 4.81
N ASN A 11 -7.64 -8.48 5.76
CA ASN A 11 -8.12 -7.90 7.01
C ASN A 11 -6.99 -7.21 7.79
N ALA A 12 -5.84 -7.87 7.90
CA ALA A 12 -4.67 -7.29 8.54
C ALA A 12 -4.13 -6.09 7.76
N ALA A 13 -4.15 -6.15 6.43
CA ALA A 13 -3.69 -5.05 5.58
C ALA A 13 -4.52 -3.79 5.79
N ILE A 14 -5.84 -3.91 5.85
CA ILE A 14 -6.71 -2.76 6.08
C ILE A 14 -6.40 -2.12 7.44
N GLU A 15 -6.24 -2.92 8.49
CA GLU A 15 -5.90 -2.39 9.81
C GLU A 15 -4.53 -1.71 9.81
N PHE A 16 -3.56 -2.28 9.10
CA PHE A 16 -2.25 -1.64 8.93
C PHE A 16 -2.36 -0.29 8.23
N TYR A 17 -3.09 -0.24 7.11
CA TYR A 17 -3.21 1.01 6.35
C TYR A 17 -3.93 2.10 7.13
N LYS A 18 -4.88 1.75 7.99
CA LYS A 18 -5.50 2.71 8.91
C LYS A 18 -4.47 3.32 9.85
N LYS A 19 -3.62 2.51 10.47
CA LYS A 19 -2.59 2.99 11.41
C LYS A 19 -1.47 3.72 10.70
N ALA A 20 -0.96 3.14 9.63
CA ALA A 20 0.25 3.62 8.95
C ALA A 20 0.00 4.83 8.07
N LEU A 21 -1.14 4.87 7.38
CA LEU A 21 -1.41 5.85 6.32
C LEU A 21 -2.64 6.71 6.61
N GLY A 22 -3.32 6.49 7.72
CA GLY A 22 -4.56 7.19 8.00
C GLY A 22 -5.71 6.80 7.08
N ALA A 23 -5.68 5.58 6.54
CA ALA A 23 -6.73 5.10 5.65
C ALA A 23 -8.08 5.03 6.37
N THR A 24 -9.15 5.26 5.61
CA THR A 24 -10.52 5.02 6.05
C THR A 24 -11.11 3.86 5.28
N GLU A 25 -11.93 3.07 5.96
CA GLU A 25 -12.56 1.90 5.37
C GLU A 25 -13.94 2.25 4.83
N ALA A 26 -14.21 1.87 3.56
CA ALA A 26 -15.52 2.06 2.95
C ALA A 26 -16.35 0.79 3.03
N LEU A 27 -15.76 -0.38 2.72
CA LEU A 27 -16.46 -1.65 2.81
C LEU A 27 -15.50 -2.84 2.88
N ARG A 28 -15.99 -3.96 3.40
CA ARG A 28 -15.37 -5.28 3.33
C ARG A 28 -16.40 -6.29 2.88
N MET A 29 -16.01 -7.16 1.94
CA MET A 29 -16.86 -8.24 1.45
C MET A 29 -16.18 -9.58 1.69
N PRO A 30 -16.53 -10.28 2.77
CA PRO A 30 -15.93 -11.58 3.06
C PRO A 30 -16.27 -12.64 2.00
N ALA A 31 -15.34 -13.56 1.78
CA ALA A 31 -15.59 -14.74 0.97
C ALA A 31 -16.46 -15.76 1.76
N GLN A 32 -16.84 -16.83 1.08
CA GLN A 32 -17.66 -17.88 1.70
C GLN A 32 -16.97 -18.54 2.90
N ASP A 33 -15.64 -18.56 2.92
CA ASP A 33 -14.89 -19.12 4.05
C ASP A 33 -14.98 -18.27 5.32
N GLY A 34 -15.55 -17.06 5.23
CA GLY A 34 -15.69 -16.13 6.35
C GLY A 34 -14.39 -15.54 6.88
N LYS A 35 -13.26 -15.78 6.20
CA LYS A 35 -11.93 -15.35 6.64
C LYS A 35 -11.27 -14.40 5.65
N ARG A 36 -11.23 -14.78 4.37
CA ARG A 36 -10.63 -13.97 3.32
C ARG A 36 -11.63 -12.94 2.80
N LEU A 37 -11.11 -11.83 2.31
CA LEU A 37 -11.92 -10.79 1.67
C LEU A 37 -11.85 -10.97 0.15
N MET A 38 -13.03 -11.12 -0.47
CA MET A 38 -13.15 -11.11 -1.93
C MET A 38 -12.92 -9.72 -2.48
N HIS A 39 -13.33 -8.71 -1.73
CA HIS A 39 -13.25 -7.32 -2.14
C HIS A 39 -13.27 -6.44 -0.90
N SER A 40 -12.58 -5.34 -0.97
CA SER A 40 -12.70 -4.26 0.00
C SER A 40 -12.30 -2.94 -0.65
N GLU A 41 -12.73 -1.86 -0.04
CA GLU A 41 -12.39 -0.52 -0.48
C GLU A 41 -11.92 0.29 0.71
N ILE A 42 -10.77 0.94 0.56
CA ILE A 42 -10.25 1.92 1.50
C ILE A 42 -9.97 3.23 0.77
N ARG A 43 -9.84 4.30 1.53
CA ARG A 43 -9.41 5.61 1.03
C ARG A 43 -8.10 5.96 1.68
N VAL A 44 -7.13 6.35 0.86
CA VAL A 44 -5.82 6.80 1.32
C VAL A 44 -5.53 8.14 0.63
N GLY A 45 -5.35 9.20 1.41
CA GLY A 45 -5.13 10.54 0.86
C GLY A 45 -6.20 10.99 -0.12
N GLY A 46 -7.45 10.58 0.09
CA GLY A 46 -8.57 10.88 -0.79
C GLY A 46 -8.70 9.94 -1.98
N ALA A 47 -7.72 9.10 -2.25
CA ALA A 47 -7.78 8.14 -3.36
C ALA A 47 -8.42 6.83 -2.93
N ARG A 48 -9.18 6.24 -3.84
CA ARG A 48 -9.80 4.93 -3.64
C ARG A 48 -8.79 3.83 -3.97
N ILE A 49 -8.68 2.85 -3.08
CA ILE A 49 -7.85 1.66 -3.27
C ILE A 49 -8.66 0.43 -2.91
N PHE A 50 -8.63 -0.59 -3.76
CA PHE A 50 -9.21 -1.89 -3.48
C PHE A 50 -8.14 -2.80 -2.89
N VAL A 51 -8.53 -3.63 -1.91
CA VAL A 51 -7.64 -4.61 -1.28
C VAL A 51 -8.37 -5.94 -1.21
N MET A 52 -7.73 -7.00 -1.66
CA MET A 52 -8.29 -8.34 -1.61
C MET A 52 -7.26 -9.37 -1.19
N ASP A 53 -7.73 -10.46 -0.63
CA ASP A 53 -6.90 -11.62 -0.38
C ASP A 53 -6.53 -12.34 -1.67
N ASP A 54 -5.47 -13.13 -1.59
CA ASP A 54 -5.09 -14.06 -2.64
C ASP A 54 -6.07 -15.26 -2.64
N PHE A 55 -6.49 -15.66 -3.84
CA PHE A 55 -7.35 -16.82 -4.06
C PHE A 55 -6.64 -17.75 -5.05
N PRO A 56 -5.60 -18.47 -4.63
CA PRO A 56 -4.83 -19.32 -5.53
C PRO A 56 -5.65 -20.43 -6.20
N GLU A 57 -6.75 -20.84 -5.58
CA GLU A 57 -7.65 -21.85 -6.15
C GLU A 57 -8.37 -21.38 -7.41
N HIS A 58 -8.43 -20.05 -7.63
CA HIS A 58 -9.06 -19.46 -8.83
C HIS A 58 -8.04 -19.03 -9.88
N ARG A 59 -6.74 -19.24 -9.60
CA ARG A 59 -5.66 -18.87 -10.50
C ARG A 59 -5.54 -19.86 -11.64
N GLY A 60 -5.18 -19.38 -12.82
CA GLY A 60 -4.87 -20.26 -13.93
C GLY A 60 -6.04 -20.82 -14.69
N SER A 61 -7.28 -20.44 -14.36
CA SER A 61 -8.45 -20.89 -15.14
C SER A 61 -8.43 -20.39 -16.59
N HIS A 62 -7.64 -19.36 -16.88
CA HIS A 62 -7.48 -18.76 -18.20
C HIS A 62 -6.02 -18.69 -18.66
N GLY A 63 -5.16 -19.56 -18.14
CA GLY A 63 -3.77 -19.65 -18.57
C GLY A 63 -2.84 -18.69 -17.84
N VAL A 64 -2.36 -17.65 -18.53
CA VAL A 64 -1.31 -16.77 -18.01
C VAL A 64 -1.82 -15.63 -17.13
N ASP A 65 -3.11 -15.52 -16.97
CA ASP A 65 -3.75 -14.42 -16.26
C ASP A 65 -3.70 -14.67 -14.74
N ALA A 66 -2.58 -14.34 -14.12
CA ALA A 66 -2.40 -14.54 -12.70
C ALA A 66 -1.96 -13.25 -12.01
N VAL A 67 -2.69 -12.87 -10.97
CA VAL A 67 -2.33 -11.77 -10.09
C VAL A 67 -1.90 -12.37 -8.76
N PHE A 68 -0.72 -11.99 -8.28
CA PHE A 68 -0.09 -12.57 -7.11
C PHE A 68 0.14 -11.53 -6.03
N PRO A 69 0.04 -11.90 -4.74
CA PRO A 69 0.55 -11.03 -3.68
C PRO A 69 2.08 -10.92 -3.79
N PRO A 70 2.66 -9.78 -3.39
CA PRO A 70 4.10 -9.54 -3.58
C PRO A 70 5.02 -10.57 -2.94
N ASP A 71 4.62 -11.17 -1.81
CA ASP A 71 5.43 -12.18 -1.13
C ASP A 71 5.66 -13.43 -1.98
N GLN A 72 4.74 -13.79 -2.87
CA GLN A 72 4.89 -14.93 -3.75
C GLN A 72 5.81 -14.68 -4.93
N ILE A 73 5.82 -13.46 -5.45
CA ILE A 73 6.71 -13.08 -6.56
C ILE A 73 7.99 -12.40 -6.06
N LYS A 74 8.13 -12.23 -4.76
CA LYS A 74 9.27 -11.62 -4.08
C LYS A 74 9.60 -10.23 -4.62
N GLY A 75 8.57 -9.42 -4.81
CA GLY A 75 8.73 -8.05 -5.29
C GLY A 75 7.43 -7.47 -5.79
N THR A 76 7.51 -6.25 -6.26
CA THR A 76 6.38 -5.54 -6.87
C THR A 76 6.91 -4.65 -7.98
N SER A 77 6.11 -4.42 -9.01
CA SER A 77 6.46 -3.54 -10.11
C SER A 77 5.87 -2.14 -9.98
N VAL A 78 5.12 -1.86 -8.91
CA VAL A 78 4.43 -0.59 -8.72
C VAL A 78 4.75 -0.03 -7.34
N THR A 79 5.02 1.26 -7.27
CA THR A 79 5.09 2.02 -6.01
C THR A 79 3.87 2.95 -5.95
N MET A 80 3.14 2.90 -4.84
CA MET A 80 2.04 3.80 -4.58
C MET A 80 2.60 5.10 -4.01
N HIS A 81 2.45 6.20 -4.74
CA HIS A 81 2.97 7.49 -4.29
C HIS A 81 1.89 8.29 -3.57
N LEU A 82 2.24 8.83 -2.42
CA LEU A 82 1.35 9.63 -1.59
C LEU A 82 2.01 10.97 -1.27
N GLU A 83 1.38 12.08 -1.70
CA GLU A 83 1.77 13.40 -1.25
C GLU A 83 1.28 13.61 0.17
N VAL A 84 2.16 14.07 1.04
CA VAL A 84 1.91 14.25 2.48
C VAL A 84 2.36 15.64 2.91
N GLU A 85 1.90 16.09 4.07
CA GLU A 85 2.31 17.39 4.61
C GLU A 85 3.73 17.36 5.13
N ASN A 86 4.17 16.24 5.71
CA ASN A 86 5.48 16.08 6.31
C ASN A 86 5.99 14.66 6.05
N CYS A 87 6.96 14.53 5.15
CA CYS A 87 7.51 13.25 4.74
C CYS A 87 8.13 12.48 5.91
N ASP A 88 8.91 13.15 6.75
CA ASP A 88 9.56 12.51 7.90
C ASP A 88 8.54 11.95 8.89
N ALA A 89 7.50 12.72 9.17
CA ALA A 89 6.42 12.28 10.07
C ALA A 89 5.64 11.11 9.48
N ALA A 90 5.38 11.12 8.18
CA ALA A 90 4.67 10.04 7.51
C ALA A 90 5.46 8.74 7.55
N VAL A 91 6.79 8.81 7.32
CA VAL A 91 7.67 7.65 7.42
C VAL A 91 7.69 7.09 8.84
N LYS A 92 7.82 7.97 9.84
CA LYS A 92 7.81 7.53 11.24
C LYS A 92 6.52 6.83 11.61
N ARG A 93 5.39 7.39 11.21
CA ARG A 93 4.08 6.78 11.46
C ARG A 93 3.97 5.39 10.83
N ALA A 94 4.40 5.26 9.58
CA ALA A 94 4.36 3.99 8.87
C ALA A 94 5.30 2.96 9.50
N ALA A 95 6.52 3.36 9.86
CA ALA A 95 7.50 2.49 10.50
C ALA A 95 7.00 2.02 11.87
N ASP A 96 6.43 2.93 12.67
CA ASP A 96 5.87 2.59 13.99
C ASP A 96 4.72 1.58 13.86
N ALA A 97 4.00 1.59 12.74
CA ALA A 97 2.92 0.65 12.47
C ALA A 97 3.42 -0.70 11.92
N GLY A 98 4.69 -0.81 11.52
CA GLY A 98 5.28 -2.07 11.06
C GLY A 98 5.87 -2.05 9.66
N ALA A 99 5.89 -0.91 8.98
CA ALA A 99 6.52 -0.81 7.66
C ALA A 99 8.05 -0.85 7.78
N THR A 100 8.71 -1.29 6.71
CA THR A 100 10.16 -1.22 6.57
C THR A 100 10.53 0.01 5.75
N VAL A 101 11.45 0.83 6.28
CA VAL A 101 11.96 1.99 5.53
C VAL A 101 12.97 1.49 4.50
N THR A 102 12.66 1.66 3.22
CA THR A 102 13.55 1.24 2.13
C THR A 102 14.38 2.39 1.59
N MET A 103 13.91 3.62 1.77
CA MET A 103 14.66 4.83 1.45
C MET A 103 14.29 5.90 2.49
N ALA A 104 15.25 6.24 3.35
CA ALA A 104 15.04 7.26 4.37
C ALA A 104 14.71 8.62 3.75
N PRO A 105 13.97 9.49 4.46
CA PRO A 105 13.66 10.83 3.93
C PRO A 105 14.94 11.58 3.55
N TRP A 106 14.91 12.20 2.37
CA TRP A 106 16.02 13.01 1.85
C TRP A 106 15.51 14.12 0.95
N ASP A 107 16.31 15.14 0.81
CA ASP A 107 15.99 16.28 -0.07
C ASP A 107 16.40 15.92 -1.48
N ALA A 108 15.44 15.54 -2.30
CA ALA A 108 15.69 15.09 -3.65
C ALA A 108 15.97 16.27 -4.59
N PHE A 109 16.77 16.03 -5.62
CA PHE A 109 17.18 17.08 -6.55
C PHE A 109 16.02 17.69 -7.33
N TRP A 110 14.88 17.02 -7.42
CA TRP A 110 13.69 17.54 -8.12
C TRP A 110 12.79 18.42 -7.25
N GLY A 111 13.24 18.79 -6.04
CA GLY A 111 12.54 19.78 -5.21
C GLY A 111 11.53 19.19 -4.24
N ALA A 112 11.71 17.95 -3.86
CA ALA A 112 10.82 17.30 -2.89
C ALA A 112 11.61 16.63 -1.77
N ARG A 113 11.04 16.62 -0.57
CA ARG A 113 11.46 15.72 0.51
C ARG A 113 10.79 14.39 0.25
N TYR A 114 11.56 13.34 0.02
CA TYR A 114 11.07 12.07 -0.53
C TYR A 114 11.56 10.90 0.30
N ALA A 115 10.73 9.87 0.40
CA ALA A 115 11.07 8.63 1.10
C ALA A 115 10.28 7.45 0.54
N ARG A 116 10.74 6.24 0.83
CA ARG A 116 10.03 5.00 0.50
C ARG A 116 9.94 4.08 1.68
N ILE A 117 8.83 3.36 1.72
CA ILE A 117 8.63 2.28 2.68
C ILE A 117 8.12 1.05 1.93
N MET A 118 8.27 -0.10 2.57
CA MET A 118 7.59 -1.33 2.15
C MET A 118 6.63 -1.72 3.27
N ASP A 119 5.37 -1.98 2.90
CA ASP A 119 4.40 -2.43 3.89
C ASP A 119 4.64 -3.91 4.25
N PRO A 120 4.02 -4.42 5.34
CA PRO A 120 4.22 -5.82 5.75
C PRO A 120 3.73 -6.85 4.73
N PHE A 121 3.02 -6.43 3.70
CA PHE A 121 2.44 -7.29 2.67
C PHE A 121 3.27 -7.25 1.38
N GLY A 122 4.37 -6.48 1.37
CA GLY A 122 5.30 -6.40 0.26
C GLY A 122 5.00 -5.33 -0.78
N HIS A 123 3.98 -4.51 -0.59
CA HIS A 123 3.71 -3.38 -1.47
C HIS A 123 4.59 -2.19 -1.11
N SER A 124 5.07 -1.49 -2.14
CA SER A 124 5.95 -0.33 -2.02
C SER A 124 5.13 0.96 -2.01
N TRP A 125 5.47 1.86 -1.08
CA TRP A 125 4.87 3.18 -0.96
C TRP A 125 5.96 4.24 -0.93
N SER A 126 5.69 5.39 -1.54
CA SER A 126 6.56 6.56 -1.43
C SER A 126 5.79 7.74 -0.89
N PHE A 127 6.50 8.59 -0.14
CA PHE A 127 5.94 9.83 0.40
C PHE A 127 6.76 11.01 -0.07
N ALA A 128 6.09 12.13 -0.30
CA ALA A 128 6.80 13.36 -0.62
C ALA A 128 6.02 14.59 -0.16
N HIS A 129 6.76 15.64 0.14
CA HIS A 129 6.22 16.99 0.22
C HIS A 129 7.17 17.96 -0.48
N PRO A 130 6.66 19.06 -1.04
CA PRO A 130 7.53 20.03 -1.72
C PRO A 130 8.52 20.66 -0.75
N LEU A 131 9.76 20.85 -1.21
CA LEU A 131 10.74 21.66 -0.49
C LEU A 131 10.46 23.15 -0.73
N PRO A 132 10.84 24.02 0.23
CA PRO A 132 10.75 25.45 0.00
C PRO A 132 11.50 25.87 -1.24
N ALA A 133 10.93 26.82 -1.99
CA ALA A 133 11.61 27.37 -3.16
C ALA A 133 12.92 28.05 -2.71
N LYS A 134 13.98 27.81 -3.48
CA LYS A 134 15.25 28.51 -3.22
C LYS A 134 15.10 29.96 -3.62
N ALA A 135 15.50 30.85 -2.72
CA ALA A 135 15.50 32.29 -2.99
C ALA A 135 16.54 32.63 -4.05
#